data_c7aad3c95046e40c1f2ff60b34907c18
#
_entry.id   c7aad3c95046e40c1f2ff60b34907c18
#
_cell.length_a   1.000
_cell.length_b   1.000
_cell.length_c   1.000
_cell.angle_alpha   90.00
_cell.angle_beta   90.00
_cell.angle_gamma   90.00
#
_symmetry.space_group_name_H-M   'P 1'
#
loop_
_entity.id
_entity.type
_entity.pdbx_description
1 polymer ?
#
loop_
_entity_poly.entity_id
_entity_poly.type
_entity_poly.pdbx_seq_one_letter_code
_entity_poly.pdbx_strand_id
1 'polypeptide(L)'
;MKKILKRIWKVCFCFLLMVILVNVLEPLFCRKPDETYAKKLRETEFTAETAGAERIYCIDDNEEALLWRLRMIGTAKKSIVLSTFDLRADENGTKLLAALNHAASKGVKIQLLIDGIYQQLFLAKSRDFQTLASCENVEVGVYNPVTPAHLLKVNYRMHDKYLIIDEKMYLLGGRNSNDIFLGDQKKGINEDRDILVYDTSEGQGESLLQLEDYFHKIWDESCVSRKKGKASSGSIDEQQHLEEIYASLLEKYHDLETYSAWEKDTEETNKITLIHNGTQAGRKAPQVLQAIQYLSENAKHVIIQTPYVICNDDMYEVLQGIADHAKLQIVLNAVEKGSNPWGCTDYLNQKKKILKTGADVYELMNDYPVHTKAVLIDERLSVVGSYNLDMRSTYLDTELMLVIDSKKLNQQIRSTEADYMEKSREILANGQETDGAKYQEKVLNWKKKFYYDVLKIMIRPIRQLL
;
A
#
# COMPACT_ATOMS: atom_id res chain seq x y z
N MET A 1 -38.65 24.64 -25.60
CA MET A 1 -38.25 23.68 -24.58
C MET A 1 -37.46 22.46 -25.13
N LYS A 2 -37.99 21.61 -26.03
CA LYS A 2 -37.28 20.44 -26.60
C LYS A 2 -35.92 20.75 -27.28
N LYS A 3 -35.78 21.90 -28.01
CA LYS A 3 -34.51 22.30 -28.64
C LYS A 3 -33.44 22.70 -27.61
N ILE A 4 -33.83 23.36 -26.51
CA ILE A 4 -32.92 23.78 -25.43
C ILE A 4 -32.46 22.55 -24.67
N LEU A 5 -33.35 21.62 -24.32
CA LEU A 5 -33.03 20.36 -23.69
C LEU A 5 -32.02 19.54 -24.51
N LYS A 6 -32.23 19.44 -25.85
CA LYS A 6 -31.27 18.75 -26.75
C LYS A 6 -29.91 19.43 -26.79
N ARG A 7 -29.83 20.77 -26.70
CA ARG A 7 -28.55 21.48 -26.64
C ARG A 7 -27.83 21.22 -25.32
N ILE A 8 -28.55 21.30 -24.20
CA ILE A 8 -27.99 21.02 -22.87
C ILE A 8 -27.47 19.56 -22.85
N TRP A 9 -28.25 18.60 -23.34
CA TRP A 9 -27.84 17.19 -23.39
C TRP A 9 -26.56 16.97 -24.21
N LYS A 10 -26.44 17.64 -25.39
CA LYS A 10 -25.23 17.59 -26.20
C LYS A 10 -24.01 18.17 -25.46
N VAL A 11 -24.19 19.31 -24.80
CA VAL A 11 -23.10 19.93 -24.03
C VAL A 11 -22.64 19.03 -22.88
N CYS A 12 -23.58 18.45 -22.11
CA CYS A 12 -23.28 17.51 -21.04
C CYS A 12 -22.60 16.23 -21.59
N PHE A 13 -23.05 15.72 -22.73
CA PHE A 13 -22.45 14.55 -23.37
C PHE A 13 -21.01 14.85 -23.86
N CYS A 14 -20.78 15.99 -24.53
CA CYS A 14 -19.43 16.39 -24.94
C CYS A 14 -18.51 16.62 -23.75
N PHE A 15 -19.01 17.21 -22.66
CA PHE A 15 -18.25 17.39 -21.43
C PHE A 15 -17.88 16.04 -20.81
N LEU A 16 -18.84 15.11 -20.68
CA LEU A 16 -18.57 13.76 -20.17
C LEU A 16 -17.54 13.01 -21.03
N LEU A 17 -17.70 13.10 -22.35
CA LEU A 17 -16.74 12.48 -23.29
C LEU A 17 -15.33 13.08 -23.11
N MET A 18 -15.24 14.40 -22.95
CA MET A 18 -13.96 15.08 -22.68
C MET A 18 -13.34 14.59 -21.36
N VAL A 19 -14.13 14.49 -20.29
CA VAL A 19 -13.66 13.97 -19.00
C VAL A 19 -13.11 12.55 -19.15
N ILE A 20 -13.83 11.67 -19.85
CA ILE A 20 -13.39 10.28 -20.10
C ILE A 20 -12.08 10.30 -20.90
N LEU A 21 -12.02 11.06 -22.00
CA LEU A 21 -10.83 11.12 -22.85
C LEU A 21 -9.61 11.63 -22.10
N VAL A 22 -9.75 12.70 -21.31
CA VAL A 22 -8.63 13.23 -20.50
C VAL A 22 -8.14 12.14 -19.53
N ASN A 23 -9.02 11.52 -18.74
CA ASN A 23 -8.64 10.51 -17.78
C ASN A 23 -8.04 9.24 -18.42
N VAL A 24 -8.38 8.91 -19.67
CA VAL A 24 -7.81 7.76 -20.40
C VAL A 24 -6.48 8.12 -21.07
N LEU A 25 -6.36 9.33 -21.64
CA LEU A 25 -5.21 9.69 -22.44
C LEU A 25 -4.05 10.31 -21.61
N GLU A 26 -4.37 11.05 -20.55
CA GLU A 26 -3.34 11.72 -19.74
C GLU A 26 -2.31 10.74 -19.15
N PRO A 27 -2.69 9.55 -18.63
CA PRO A 27 -1.73 8.56 -18.12
C PRO A 27 -0.78 7.97 -19.17
N LEU A 28 -1.04 8.16 -20.48
CA LEU A 28 -0.09 7.78 -21.52
C LEU A 28 1.18 8.65 -21.53
N PHE A 29 1.11 9.85 -20.94
CA PHE A 29 2.22 10.79 -20.88
C PHE A 29 2.96 10.67 -19.56
N CYS A 30 3.67 9.56 -19.35
CA CYS A 30 4.49 9.31 -18.17
C CYS A 30 5.52 10.43 -17.94
N ARG A 31 5.76 10.80 -16.68
CA ARG A 31 6.86 11.69 -16.35
C ARG A 31 8.18 10.93 -16.41
N LYS A 32 9.21 11.61 -16.86
CA LYS A 32 10.58 11.05 -16.85
C LYS A 32 11.14 11.05 -15.43
N PRO A 33 12.19 10.23 -15.17
CA PRO A 33 12.93 10.28 -13.92
C PRO A 33 13.36 11.69 -13.55
N ASP A 34 13.38 11.99 -12.26
CA ASP A 34 13.73 13.30 -11.72
C ASP A 34 15.23 13.36 -11.43
N GLU A 35 15.96 14.21 -12.16
CA GLU A 35 17.41 14.38 -11.98
C GLU A 35 17.76 14.97 -10.61
N THR A 36 16.91 15.87 -10.06
CA THR A 36 17.08 16.44 -8.73
C THR A 36 16.97 15.33 -7.68
N TYR A 37 16.00 14.43 -7.87
CA TYR A 37 15.84 13.28 -7.01
C TYR A 37 17.00 12.28 -7.15
N ALA A 38 17.50 12.05 -8.36
CA ALA A 38 18.69 11.22 -8.58
C ALA A 38 19.93 11.77 -7.86
N LYS A 39 20.10 13.11 -7.81
CA LYS A 39 21.16 13.74 -7.01
C LYS A 39 20.94 13.50 -5.52
N LYS A 40 19.71 13.69 -5.02
CA LYS A 40 19.36 13.42 -3.63
C LYS A 40 19.67 11.97 -3.23
N LEU A 41 19.35 10.98 -4.10
CA LEU A 41 19.64 9.57 -3.83
C LEU A 41 21.15 9.34 -3.63
N ARG A 42 21.99 9.95 -4.47
CA ARG A 42 23.47 9.84 -4.33
C ARG A 42 24.02 10.49 -3.07
N GLU A 43 23.34 11.47 -2.52
CA GLU A 43 23.69 12.17 -1.28
C GLU A 43 23.08 11.50 -0.04
N THR A 44 22.15 10.57 -0.21
CA THR A 44 21.48 9.85 0.88
C THR A 44 22.28 8.60 1.26
N GLU A 45 22.61 8.46 2.51
CA GLU A 45 23.17 7.23 3.06
C GLU A 45 22.03 6.29 3.45
N PHE A 46 21.94 5.14 2.81
CA PHE A 46 20.91 4.11 3.08
C PHE A 46 21.40 3.01 4.05
N THR A 47 22.66 3.03 4.42
CA THR A 47 23.29 2.03 5.29
C THR A 47 24.07 2.70 6.40
N ALA A 48 24.20 2.03 7.53
CA ALA A 48 25.09 2.42 8.63
C ALA A 48 25.82 1.19 9.18
N GLU A 49 26.98 1.43 9.84
CA GLU A 49 27.79 0.34 10.38
C GLU A 49 27.38 -0.05 11.80
N THR A 50 26.61 0.79 12.49
CA THR A 50 26.15 0.58 13.87
C THR A 50 24.64 0.62 13.93
N ALA A 51 24.07 0.00 14.96
CA ALA A 51 22.64 0.05 15.24
C ALA A 51 22.17 1.50 15.45
N GLY A 52 21.06 1.86 14.81
CA GLY A 52 20.35 3.11 15.00
C GLY A 52 19.37 3.06 16.18
N ALA A 53 18.62 4.15 16.36
CA ALA A 53 17.62 4.26 17.41
C ALA A 53 16.28 3.58 17.04
N GLU A 54 16.04 3.33 15.78
CA GLU A 54 14.78 2.77 15.28
C GLU A 54 14.85 1.24 15.22
N ARG A 55 13.89 0.60 15.86
CA ARG A 55 13.74 -0.85 15.98
C ARG A 55 12.49 -1.28 15.20
N ILE A 56 12.46 -2.53 14.73
CA ILE A 56 11.37 -3.02 13.88
C ILE A 56 10.73 -4.30 14.40
N TYR A 57 9.47 -4.51 14.01
CA TYR A 57 8.80 -5.80 14.02
C TYR A 57 8.13 -6.03 12.66
N CYS A 58 8.42 -7.17 12.03
CA CYS A 58 7.83 -7.56 10.73
C CYS A 58 6.55 -8.35 10.96
N ILE A 59 5.45 -7.88 10.39
CA ILE A 59 4.10 -8.45 10.58
C ILE A 59 3.63 -9.06 9.26
N ASP A 60 3.62 -10.39 9.17
CA ASP A 60 3.15 -11.13 7.99
C ASP A 60 1.72 -11.70 8.20
N ASP A 61 1.34 -12.02 9.45
CA ASP A 61 0.03 -12.59 9.79
C ASP A 61 -1.07 -11.51 9.88
N ASN A 62 -2.28 -11.82 9.40
CA ASN A 62 -3.39 -10.87 9.37
C ASN A 62 -4.03 -10.64 10.75
N GLU A 63 -4.05 -11.65 11.63
CA GLU A 63 -4.56 -11.50 13.00
C GLU A 63 -3.59 -10.67 13.85
N GLU A 64 -2.28 -10.93 13.73
CA GLU A 64 -1.24 -10.09 14.33
C GLU A 64 -1.32 -8.65 13.83
N ALA A 65 -1.57 -8.45 12.54
CA ALA A 65 -1.67 -7.11 11.95
C ALA A 65 -2.82 -6.31 12.55
N LEU A 66 -3.94 -6.93 12.87
CA LEU A 66 -5.02 -6.29 13.62
C LEU A 66 -4.60 -6.01 15.07
N LEU A 67 -4.04 -7.01 15.77
CA LEU A 67 -3.63 -6.89 17.17
C LEU A 67 -2.61 -5.77 17.38
N TRP A 68 -1.58 -5.68 16.54
CA TRP A 68 -0.58 -4.62 16.64
C TRP A 68 -1.19 -3.22 16.44
N ARG A 69 -2.11 -3.05 15.48
CA ARG A 69 -2.85 -1.79 15.31
C ARG A 69 -3.68 -1.44 16.54
N LEU A 70 -4.38 -2.40 17.13
CA LEU A 70 -5.19 -2.19 18.32
C LEU A 70 -4.32 -1.83 19.54
N ARG A 71 -3.17 -2.50 19.74
CA ARG A 71 -2.20 -2.15 20.80
C ARG A 71 -1.64 -0.74 20.62
N MET A 72 -1.24 -0.40 19.40
CA MET A 72 -0.74 0.95 19.08
C MET A 72 -1.80 2.02 19.40
N ILE A 73 -3.01 1.85 18.93
CA ILE A 73 -4.13 2.79 19.18
C ILE A 73 -4.49 2.84 20.66
N GLY A 74 -4.61 1.69 21.34
CA GLY A 74 -5.00 1.60 22.74
C GLY A 74 -3.98 2.23 23.70
N THR A 75 -2.67 2.22 23.34
CA THR A 75 -1.61 2.82 24.15
C THR A 75 -1.35 4.30 23.85
N ALA A 76 -1.99 4.87 22.82
CA ALA A 76 -1.84 6.28 22.45
C ALA A 76 -2.22 7.24 23.58
N LYS A 77 -1.42 8.29 23.79
CA LYS A 77 -1.64 9.30 24.85
C LYS A 77 -1.83 10.72 24.31
N LYS A 78 -1.25 11.04 23.14
CA LYS A 78 -1.22 12.40 22.58
C LYS A 78 -1.90 12.49 21.24
N SER A 79 -1.45 11.69 20.30
CA SER A 79 -1.86 11.81 18.88
C SER A 79 -1.84 10.49 18.13
N ILE A 80 -2.76 10.39 17.18
CA ILE A 80 -2.85 9.30 16.20
C ILE A 80 -2.96 9.93 14.82
N VAL A 81 -2.10 9.50 13.88
CA VAL A 81 -2.26 9.73 12.46
C VAL A 81 -2.53 8.39 11.80
N LEU A 82 -3.65 8.24 11.11
CA LEU A 82 -3.94 7.07 10.29
C LEU A 82 -4.15 7.52 8.84
N SER A 83 -3.24 7.08 7.95
CA SER A 83 -3.40 7.19 6.51
C SER A 83 -3.72 5.84 5.90
N THR A 84 -4.79 5.74 5.12
CA THR A 84 -5.21 4.46 4.56
C THR A 84 -5.95 4.62 3.24
N PHE A 85 -5.63 3.76 2.27
CA PHE A 85 -6.28 3.75 0.97
C PHE A 85 -7.71 3.20 1.04
N ASP A 86 -7.89 2.00 1.61
CA ASP A 86 -9.16 1.29 1.70
C ASP A 86 -9.47 0.92 3.16
N LEU A 87 -10.22 1.79 3.82
CA LEU A 87 -10.86 1.51 5.11
C LEU A 87 -12.33 1.22 4.87
N ARG A 88 -12.82 0.15 5.47
CA ARG A 88 -14.23 -0.25 5.40
C ARG A 88 -14.83 -0.39 6.79
N ALA A 89 -16.12 -0.16 6.91
CA ALA A 89 -16.88 -0.48 8.13
C ALA A 89 -17.40 -1.93 8.02
N ASP A 90 -16.50 -2.88 7.73
CA ASP A 90 -16.70 -4.32 7.88
C ASP A 90 -16.27 -4.76 9.29
N GLU A 91 -16.19 -6.05 9.59
CA GLU A 91 -15.95 -6.51 10.95
C GLU A 91 -14.65 -5.96 11.55
N ASN A 92 -13.50 -6.12 10.87
CA ASN A 92 -12.21 -5.70 11.40
C ASN A 92 -11.96 -4.20 11.24
N GLY A 93 -12.50 -3.58 10.19
CA GLY A 93 -12.48 -2.12 10.07
C GLY A 93 -13.32 -1.44 11.14
N THR A 94 -14.46 -2.00 11.55
CA THR A 94 -15.26 -1.48 12.68
C THR A 94 -14.53 -1.65 14.01
N LYS A 95 -13.74 -2.71 14.21
CA LYS A 95 -12.87 -2.85 15.40
C LYS A 95 -11.84 -1.71 15.48
N LEU A 96 -11.24 -1.34 14.33
CA LEU A 96 -10.33 -0.18 14.27
C LEU A 96 -11.06 1.13 14.55
N LEU A 97 -12.26 1.34 13.97
CA LEU A 97 -13.07 2.53 14.24
C LEU A 97 -13.46 2.63 15.72
N ALA A 98 -13.79 1.51 16.37
CA ALA A 98 -14.09 1.45 17.79
C ALA A 98 -12.87 1.82 18.66
N ALA A 99 -11.69 1.29 18.34
CA ALA A 99 -10.46 1.63 19.05
C ALA A 99 -10.10 3.12 18.89
N LEU A 100 -10.25 3.68 17.69
CA LEU A 100 -10.04 5.11 17.44
C LEU A 100 -11.06 5.98 18.18
N ASN A 101 -12.33 5.58 18.20
CA ASN A 101 -13.38 6.28 18.94
C ASN A 101 -13.10 6.29 20.45
N HIS A 102 -12.66 5.17 20.99
CA HIS A 102 -12.25 5.05 22.38
C HIS A 102 -11.03 5.93 22.70
N ALA A 103 -10.00 5.95 21.85
CA ALA A 103 -8.87 6.86 21.99
C ALA A 103 -9.31 8.34 21.94
N ALA A 104 -10.24 8.68 21.03
CA ALA A 104 -10.82 10.01 20.96
C ALA A 104 -11.57 10.40 22.25
N SER A 105 -12.35 9.48 22.85
CA SER A 105 -13.05 9.74 24.12
C SER A 105 -12.10 10.01 25.28
N LYS A 106 -10.86 9.50 25.20
CA LYS A 106 -9.77 9.79 26.16
C LYS A 106 -9.00 11.09 25.86
N GLY A 107 -9.40 11.84 24.84
CA GLY A 107 -8.79 13.13 24.48
C GLY A 107 -7.60 13.04 23.54
N VAL A 108 -7.28 11.87 22.99
CA VAL A 108 -6.22 11.71 21.99
C VAL A 108 -6.60 12.45 20.70
N LYS A 109 -5.70 13.25 20.15
CA LYS A 109 -5.92 13.94 18.86
C LYS A 109 -5.77 12.96 17.71
N ILE A 110 -6.76 12.92 16.81
CA ILE A 110 -6.77 11.96 15.70
C ILE A 110 -6.86 12.69 14.37
N GLN A 111 -5.94 12.37 13.45
CA GLN A 111 -5.98 12.79 12.06
C GLN A 111 -6.12 11.56 11.16
N LEU A 112 -7.22 11.50 10.41
CA LEU A 112 -7.49 10.42 9.47
C LEU A 112 -7.33 10.95 8.05
N LEU A 113 -6.42 10.37 7.26
CA LEU A 113 -6.26 10.68 5.85
C LEU A 113 -6.71 9.46 5.02
N ILE A 114 -7.74 9.64 4.20
CA ILE A 114 -8.39 8.54 3.48
C ILE A 114 -8.52 8.89 2.00
N ASP A 115 -8.31 7.90 1.11
CA ASP A 115 -8.56 8.11 -0.31
C ASP A 115 -10.02 8.44 -0.61
N GLY A 116 -10.24 9.41 -1.50
CA GLY A 116 -11.56 9.97 -1.75
C GLY A 116 -12.55 9.02 -2.40
N ILE A 117 -12.10 8.07 -3.24
CA ILE A 117 -13.00 7.06 -3.83
C ILE A 117 -13.46 6.09 -2.75
N TYR A 118 -12.54 5.55 -1.97
CA TYR A 118 -12.84 4.55 -0.95
C TYR A 118 -13.66 5.15 0.20
N GLN A 119 -13.34 6.38 0.61
CA GLN A 119 -14.17 7.10 1.58
C GLN A 119 -15.62 7.25 1.09
N GLN A 120 -15.83 7.64 -0.17
CA GLN A 120 -17.17 7.81 -0.73
C GLN A 120 -17.94 6.49 -0.90
N LEU A 121 -17.25 5.41 -1.26
CA LEU A 121 -17.89 4.11 -1.51
C LEU A 121 -18.23 3.37 -0.21
N PHE A 122 -17.34 3.38 0.79
CA PHE A 122 -17.43 2.48 1.93
C PHE A 122 -17.70 3.17 3.27
N LEU A 123 -17.30 4.45 3.43
CA LEU A 123 -17.39 5.15 4.71
C LEU A 123 -18.42 6.26 4.75
N ALA A 124 -18.76 6.87 3.63
CA ALA A 124 -19.66 8.04 3.62
C ALA A 124 -21.05 7.78 4.27
N LYS A 125 -21.50 6.53 4.24
CA LYS A 125 -22.78 6.11 4.83
C LYS A 125 -22.64 5.29 6.11
N SER A 126 -21.41 4.98 6.54
CA SER A 126 -21.17 4.25 7.79
C SER A 126 -21.46 5.14 8.98
N ARG A 127 -22.31 4.67 9.89
CA ARG A 127 -22.63 5.36 11.14
C ARG A 127 -21.42 5.37 12.08
N ASP A 128 -20.70 4.25 12.18
CA ASP A 128 -19.49 4.12 13.00
C ASP A 128 -18.45 5.16 12.62
N PHE A 129 -18.17 5.29 11.30
CA PHE A 129 -17.25 6.30 10.80
C PHE A 129 -17.74 7.73 11.05
N GLN A 130 -19.04 7.99 10.86
CA GLN A 130 -19.62 9.31 11.13
C GLN A 130 -19.56 9.67 12.60
N THR A 131 -19.76 8.70 13.48
CA THR A 131 -19.65 8.86 14.95
C THR A 131 -18.21 9.27 15.31
N LEU A 132 -17.20 8.53 14.87
CA LEU A 132 -15.80 8.89 15.06
C LEU A 132 -15.49 10.28 14.49
N ALA A 133 -15.89 10.55 13.24
CA ALA A 133 -15.63 11.81 12.55
C ALA A 133 -16.36 13.01 13.19
N SER A 134 -17.32 12.79 14.08
CA SER A 134 -18.02 13.84 14.83
C SER A 134 -17.29 14.28 16.11
N CYS A 135 -16.31 13.50 16.59
CA CYS A 135 -15.56 13.83 17.80
C CYS A 135 -14.74 15.12 17.58
N GLU A 136 -14.74 16.03 18.58
CA GLU A 136 -14.11 17.36 18.47
C GLU A 136 -12.60 17.32 18.20
N ASN A 137 -11.94 16.30 18.72
CA ASN A 137 -10.49 16.06 18.59
C ASN A 137 -10.13 15.16 17.39
N VAL A 138 -11.11 14.86 16.51
CA VAL A 138 -10.90 14.09 15.27
C VAL A 138 -10.97 15.02 14.06
N GLU A 139 -9.97 14.93 13.19
CA GLU A 139 -9.93 15.63 11.92
C GLU A 139 -9.80 14.62 10.77
N VAL A 140 -10.68 14.74 9.77
CA VAL A 140 -10.70 13.85 8.62
C VAL A 140 -10.26 14.61 7.36
N GLY A 141 -9.18 14.16 6.74
CA GLY A 141 -8.72 14.54 5.41
C GLY A 141 -9.17 13.51 4.37
N VAL A 142 -9.79 13.98 3.30
CA VAL A 142 -10.18 13.14 2.16
C VAL A 142 -9.34 13.54 0.96
N TYR A 143 -8.43 12.65 0.55
CA TYR A 143 -7.53 12.92 -0.58
C TYR A 143 -8.28 12.79 -1.91
N ASN A 144 -8.22 13.84 -2.70
CA ASN A 144 -8.78 13.93 -4.06
C ASN A 144 -10.18 13.29 -4.19
N PRO A 145 -11.19 13.79 -3.43
CA PRO A 145 -12.56 13.28 -3.49
C PRO A 145 -13.14 13.47 -4.91
N VAL A 146 -13.99 12.54 -5.35
CA VAL A 146 -14.66 12.63 -6.66
C VAL A 146 -15.75 13.70 -6.58
N THR A 147 -15.43 14.90 -7.01
CA THR A 147 -16.32 16.08 -7.06
C THR A 147 -16.24 16.69 -8.45
N PRO A 148 -17.19 17.55 -8.85
CA PRO A 148 -17.12 18.25 -10.13
C PRO A 148 -15.78 18.99 -10.37
N ALA A 149 -15.14 19.48 -9.31
CA ALA A 149 -13.85 20.17 -9.37
C ALA A 149 -12.67 19.23 -9.66
N HIS A 150 -12.80 17.93 -9.32
CA HIS A 150 -11.73 16.93 -9.43
C HIS A 150 -11.96 15.88 -10.53
N LEU A 151 -13.00 16.03 -11.37
CA LEU A 151 -13.33 15.03 -12.41
C LEU A 151 -12.19 14.74 -13.40
N LEU A 152 -11.34 15.73 -13.67
CA LEU A 152 -10.17 15.56 -14.55
C LEU A 152 -8.95 14.93 -13.82
N LYS A 153 -9.04 14.70 -12.52
CA LYS A 153 -7.97 14.16 -11.69
C LYS A 153 -8.33 12.83 -11.01
N VAL A 154 -9.41 12.17 -11.46
CA VAL A 154 -9.95 10.95 -10.81
C VAL A 154 -8.93 9.83 -10.72
N ASN A 155 -7.96 9.74 -11.63
CA ASN A 155 -6.94 8.70 -11.63
C ASN A 155 -5.88 8.85 -10.53
N TYR A 156 -5.69 10.04 -9.98
CA TYR A 156 -4.65 10.28 -8.99
C TYR A 156 -5.16 9.92 -7.60
N ARG A 157 -4.66 8.79 -7.06
CA ARG A 157 -5.13 8.26 -5.78
C ARG A 157 -4.04 8.32 -4.73
N MET A 158 -4.46 8.30 -3.47
CA MET A 158 -3.56 8.09 -2.34
C MET A 158 -3.54 6.59 -2.03
N HIS A 159 -2.38 5.96 -2.24
CA HIS A 159 -2.24 4.51 -1.98
C HIS A 159 -1.45 4.20 -0.71
N ASP A 160 -1.24 5.20 0.12
CA ASP A 160 -0.49 5.12 1.38
C ASP A 160 -1.23 4.31 2.44
N LYS A 161 -0.48 3.62 3.29
CA LYS A 161 -0.99 2.84 4.42
C LYS A 161 -0.01 2.91 5.56
N TYR A 162 -0.27 3.80 6.53
CA TYR A 162 0.54 3.94 7.74
C TYR A 162 -0.29 4.44 8.94
N LEU A 163 0.22 4.14 10.13
CA LEU A 163 -0.31 4.56 11.41
C LEU A 163 0.84 5.13 12.25
N ILE A 164 0.76 6.38 12.72
CA ILE A 164 1.75 7.01 13.59
C ILE A 164 1.10 7.23 14.95
N ILE A 165 1.82 6.92 16.03
CA ILE A 165 1.35 7.08 17.41
C ILE A 165 2.35 7.92 18.20
N ASP A 166 1.85 9.02 18.78
CA ASP A 166 2.53 9.84 19.77
C ASP A 166 3.91 10.37 19.35
N GLU A 167 4.17 10.48 18.03
CA GLU A 167 5.48 10.85 17.49
C GLU A 167 6.61 9.95 18.04
N LYS A 168 6.31 8.66 18.24
CA LYS A 168 7.22 7.69 18.86
C LYS A 168 7.31 6.37 18.12
N MET A 169 6.26 5.95 17.48
CA MET A 169 6.21 4.70 16.71
C MET A 169 5.30 4.84 15.52
N TYR A 170 5.56 4.03 14.51
CA TYR A 170 4.67 3.94 13.37
C TYR A 170 4.61 2.52 12.81
N LEU A 171 3.55 2.27 12.03
CA LEU A 171 3.39 1.07 11.22
C LEU A 171 3.21 1.50 9.77
N LEU A 172 3.96 0.89 8.85
CA LEU A 172 3.86 1.15 7.42
C LEU A 172 3.97 -0.15 6.64
N GLY A 173 3.12 -0.32 5.60
CA GLY A 173 3.14 -1.52 4.79
C GLY A 173 2.18 -1.50 3.61
N GLY A 174 1.79 -2.70 3.18
CA GLY A 174 0.89 -2.92 2.05
C GLY A 174 -0.58 -3.06 2.43
N ARG A 175 -0.89 -3.35 3.71
CA ARG A 175 -2.24 -3.72 4.16
C ARG A 175 -3.23 -2.57 4.16
N ASN A 176 -4.39 -2.81 3.57
CA ASN A 176 -5.57 -1.98 3.77
C ASN A 176 -6.25 -2.31 5.10
N SER A 177 -7.19 -1.43 5.53
CA SER A 177 -7.85 -1.52 6.82
C SER A 177 -9.26 -2.13 6.68
N ASN A 178 -9.33 -3.42 6.38
CA ASN A 178 -10.58 -4.16 6.17
C ASN A 178 -10.38 -5.68 6.32
N ASP A 179 -11.48 -6.45 6.26
CA ASP A 179 -11.50 -7.91 6.46
C ASP A 179 -10.62 -8.71 5.48
N ILE A 180 -10.30 -8.15 4.32
CA ILE A 180 -9.43 -8.83 3.35
C ILE A 180 -8.00 -8.97 3.87
N PHE A 181 -7.56 -8.05 4.75
CA PHE A 181 -6.17 -7.91 5.18
C PHE A 181 -5.96 -8.02 6.68
N LEU A 182 -7.02 -7.99 7.48
CA LEU A 182 -6.94 -7.94 8.94
C LEU A 182 -7.80 -9.03 9.59
N GLY A 183 -7.32 -9.53 10.74
CA GLY A 183 -8.06 -10.47 11.58
C GLY A 183 -7.93 -11.93 11.14
N ASP A 184 -8.77 -12.77 11.71
CA ASP A 184 -8.71 -14.24 11.63
C ASP A 184 -9.61 -14.84 10.54
N GLN A 185 -10.05 -14.05 9.58
CA GLN A 185 -10.87 -14.52 8.46
C GLN A 185 -10.17 -15.64 7.69
N LYS A 186 -10.93 -16.64 7.26
CA LYS A 186 -10.39 -17.82 6.55
C LYS A 186 -10.78 -17.87 5.06
N LYS A 187 -11.51 -16.86 4.56
CA LYS A 187 -11.95 -16.81 3.15
C LYS A 187 -11.91 -15.39 2.63
N GLY A 188 -11.52 -15.25 1.37
CA GLY A 188 -11.51 -13.96 0.69
C GLY A 188 -10.42 -13.01 1.19
N ILE A 189 -9.38 -13.54 1.85
CA ILE A 189 -8.27 -12.77 2.40
C ILE A 189 -7.11 -12.69 1.42
N ASN A 190 -6.27 -11.69 1.62
CA ASN A 190 -4.93 -11.57 1.05
C ASN A 190 -3.91 -11.56 2.19
N GLU A 191 -2.78 -12.23 1.98
CA GLU A 191 -1.60 -12.07 2.83
C GLU A 191 -0.86 -10.80 2.43
N ASP A 192 -0.33 -10.07 3.40
CA ASP A 192 0.47 -8.86 3.15
C ASP A 192 1.49 -8.66 4.28
N ARG A 193 2.36 -7.65 4.15
CA ARG A 193 3.42 -7.35 5.12
C ARG A 193 3.33 -5.89 5.56
N ASP A 194 3.48 -5.70 6.88
CA ASP A 194 3.71 -4.40 7.49
C ASP A 194 4.99 -4.42 8.32
N ILE A 195 5.59 -3.27 8.46
CA ILE A 195 6.72 -3.03 9.38
C ILE A 195 6.24 -2.06 10.46
N LEU A 196 6.24 -2.52 11.71
CA LEU A 196 6.14 -1.66 12.87
C LEU A 196 7.54 -1.12 13.16
N VAL A 197 7.67 0.18 13.36
CA VAL A 197 8.92 0.85 13.75
C VAL A 197 8.68 1.52 15.10
N TYR A 198 9.57 1.21 16.04
CA TYR A 198 9.61 1.80 17.38
C TYR A 198 10.89 2.61 17.54
N ASP A 199 10.73 3.91 17.81
CA ASP A 199 11.85 4.81 18.05
C ASP A 199 12.23 4.87 19.52
N THR A 200 13.48 4.58 19.84
CA THR A 200 14.05 4.65 21.20
C THR A 200 14.66 6.01 21.53
N SER A 201 14.71 6.93 20.55
CA SER A 201 15.29 8.27 20.71
C SER A 201 14.25 9.35 21.07
N GLU A 202 13.08 8.94 21.57
CA GLU A 202 12.01 9.85 22.00
C GLU A 202 11.53 10.81 20.89
N GLY A 203 11.27 10.26 19.69
CA GLY A 203 10.73 11.02 18.56
C GLY A 203 11.82 11.68 17.68
N GLN A 204 13.07 11.24 17.77
CA GLN A 204 14.15 11.74 16.93
C GLN A 204 14.59 10.72 15.85
N GLY A 205 13.86 9.62 15.72
CA GLY A 205 14.11 8.62 14.68
C GLY A 205 14.06 9.22 13.28
N GLU A 206 15.06 8.94 12.46
CA GLU A 206 15.20 9.59 11.14
C GLU A 206 14.02 9.27 10.23
N SER A 207 13.60 8.00 10.16
CA SER A 207 12.48 7.60 9.29
C SER A 207 11.13 8.04 9.84
N LEU A 208 10.98 8.14 11.16
CA LEU A 208 9.78 8.70 11.80
C LEU A 208 9.60 10.17 11.41
N LEU A 209 10.65 10.99 11.54
CA LEU A 209 10.62 12.40 11.15
C LEU A 209 10.36 12.58 9.64
N GLN A 210 10.94 11.70 8.80
CA GLN A 210 10.66 11.69 7.35
C GLN A 210 9.20 11.37 7.05
N LEU A 211 8.58 10.44 7.79
CA LEU A 211 7.18 10.07 7.62
C LEU A 211 6.23 11.19 8.09
N GLU A 212 6.56 11.86 9.18
CA GLU A 212 5.80 13.02 9.67
C GLU A 212 5.85 14.19 8.68
N ASP A 213 7.05 14.51 8.16
CA ASP A 213 7.22 15.53 7.12
C ASP A 213 6.41 15.17 5.85
N TYR A 214 6.44 13.91 5.44
CA TYR A 214 5.60 13.42 4.35
C TYR A 214 4.10 13.58 4.65
N PHE A 215 3.65 13.20 5.87
CA PHE A 215 2.26 13.37 6.27
C PHE A 215 1.83 14.83 6.22
N HIS A 216 2.62 15.75 6.75
CA HIS A 216 2.31 17.17 6.69
C HIS A 216 2.21 17.70 5.25
N LYS A 217 3.11 17.27 4.38
CA LYS A 217 3.07 17.64 2.95
C LYS A 217 1.80 17.16 2.26
N ILE A 218 1.44 15.88 2.41
CA ILE A 218 0.24 15.35 1.77
C ILE A 218 -1.05 15.90 2.40
N TRP A 219 -1.05 16.14 3.72
CA TRP A 219 -2.17 16.72 4.44
C TRP A 219 -2.50 18.13 3.97
N ASP A 220 -1.49 18.92 3.63
CA ASP A 220 -1.64 20.29 3.16
C ASP A 220 -1.84 20.43 1.65
N GLU A 221 -1.88 19.31 0.91
CA GLU A 221 -2.17 19.33 -0.52
C GLU A 221 -3.55 19.96 -0.81
N SER A 222 -3.60 20.76 -1.85
CA SER A 222 -4.84 21.45 -2.28
C SER A 222 -5.99 20.51 -2.68
N CYS A 223 -5.66 19.24 -2.94
CA CYS A 223 -6.64 18.21 -3.27
C CYS A 223 -7.23 17.53 -2.03
N VAL A 224 -6.73 17.81 -0.83
CA VAL A 224 -7.25 17.24 0.42
C VAL A 224 -8.38 18.11 0.97
N SER A 225 -9.56 17.51 1.07
CA SER A 225 -10.71 18.13 1.71
C SER A 225 -10.73 17.77 3.19
N ARG A 226 -10.50 18.76 4.05
CA ARG A 226 -10.43 18.57 5.52
C ARG A 226 -11.74 18.91 6.20
N LYS A 227 -12.13 18.09 7.18
CA LYS A 227 -13.27 18.34 8.05
C LYS A 227 -12.86 18.01 9.49
N LYS A 228 -13.02 18.98 10.38
CA LYS A 228 -12.85 18.78 11.81
C LYS A 228 -14.20 18.45 12.43
N GLY A 229 -14.23 17.49 13.34
CA GLY A 229 -15.39 17.17 14.13
C GLY A 229 -15.92 18.40 14.89
N LYS A 230 -17.22 18.49 14.99
CA LYS A 230 -17.90 19.47 15.85
C LYS A 230 -18.67 18.66 16.86
N ALA A 231 -18.61 19.07 18.14
CA ALA A 231 -19.46 18.50 19.18
C ALA A 231 -20.91 18.54 18.68
N SER A 232 -21.37 17.43 18.14
CA SER A 232 -22.72 17.27 17.62
C SER A 232 -23.21 15.90 18.03
N SER A 233 -24.44 15.83 18.27
CA SER A 233 -25.32 14.72 18.49
C SER A 233 -25.07 13.51 17.53
N GLY A 234 -23.89 12.90 17.59
CA GLY A 234 -23.78 11.49 17.30
C GLY A 234 -24.82 10.80 18.17
N SER A 235 -25.60 9.87 17.66
CA SER A 235 -26.58 9.23 18.54
C SER A 235 -25.82 8.62 19.70
N ILE A 236 -26.26 8.85 20.92
CA ILE A 236 -25.70 8.23 22.13
C ILE A 236 -25.59 6.71 21.91
N ASP A 237 -26.54 6.14 21.21
CA ASP A 237 -26.62 4.72 20.87
C ASP A 237 -25.42 4.25 20.00
N GLU A 238 -24.98 5.04 19.01
CA GLU A 238 -23.86 4.68 18.15
C GLU A 238 -22.50 4.79 18.87
N GLN A 239 -22.34 5.77 19.74
CA GLN A 239 -21.13 5.85 20.59
C GLN A 239 -21.08 4.66 21.56
N GLN A 240 -22.20 4.31 22.17
CA GLN A 240 -22.29 3.14 23.04
C GLN A 240 -21.96 1.85 22.27
N HIS A 241 -22.47 1.69 21.05
CA HIS A 241 -22.15 0.55 20.21
C HIS A 241 -20.64 0.38 19.96
N LEU A 242 -19.92 1.46 19.60
CA LEU A 242 -18.47 1.41 19.41
C LEU A 242 -17.72 1.11 20.72
N GLU A 243 -18.17 1.66 21.87
CA GLU A 243 -17.59 1.34 23.17
C GLU A 243 -17.83 -0.12 23.58
N GLU A 244 -18.99 -0.72 23.27
CA GLU A 244 -19.28 -2.13 23.50
C GLU A 244 -18.36 -3.04 22.66
N ILE A 245 -18.11 -2.67 21.37
CA ILE A 245 -17.14 -3.38 20.54
C ILE A 245 -15.74 -3.29 21.15
N TYR A 246 -15.30 -2.09 21.57
CA TYR A 246 -13.99 -1.93 22.18
C TYR A 246 -13.85 -2.69 23.50
N ALA A 247 -14.87 -2.71 24.33
CA ALA A 247 -14.90 -3.51 25.55
C ALA A 247 -14.74 -5.01 25.27
N SER A 248 -15.38 -5.53 24.22
CA SER A 248 -15.19 -6.92 23.80
C SER A 248 -13.75 -7.20 23.31
N LEU A 249 -13.09 -6.21 22.69
CA LEU A 249 -11.68 -6.32 22.31
C LEU A 249 -10.76 -6.36 23.53
N LEU A 250 -11.04 -5.60 24.59
CA LEU A 250 -10.31 -5.64 25.86
C LEU A 250 -10.47 -7.00 26.55
N GLU A 251 -11.65 -7.63 26.45
CA GLU A 251 -11.86 -9.00 26.96
C GLU A 251 -11.07 -10.04 26.18
N LYS A 252 -10.95 -9.89 24.86
CA LYS A 252 -10.16 -10.79 23.99
C LYS A 252 -8.65 -10.55 24.14
N TYR A 253 -8.23 -9.30 24.22
CA TYR A 253 -6.82 -8.86 24.22
C TYR A 253 -6.57 -8.00 25.47
N HIS A 254 -6.21 -8.63 26.58
CA HIS A 254 -6.11 -7.97 27.90
C HIS A 254 -5.06 -6.88 28.01
N ASP A 255 -4.16 -6.72 27.04
CA ASP A 255 -3.02 -5.81 27.08
C ASP A 255 -3.12 -4.59 26.14
N LEU A 256 -4.24 -4.38 25.45
CA LEU A 256 -4.36 -3.32 24.45
C LEU A 256 -3.98 -1.92 24.95
N GLU A 257 -4.31 -1.60 26.20
CA GLU A 257 -4.04 -0.27 26.78
C GLU A 257 -2.76 -0.24 27.64
N THR A 258 -2.24 -1.41 27.99
CA THR A 258 -1.14 -1.55 28.94
C THR A 258 0.12 -2.14 28.33
N TYR A 259 0.09 -2.49 27.03
CA TYR A 259 1.23 -3.05 26.35
C TYR A 259 2.42 -2.08 26.40
N SER A 260 3.56 -2.59 26.83
CA SER A 260 4.77 -1.77 27.04
C SER A 260 6.07 -2.46 26.59
N ALA A 261 5.97 -3.64 26.02
CA ALA A 261 7.15 -4.45 25.64
C ALA A 261 7.73 -4.05 24.25
N TRP A 262 7.46 -2.82 23.78
CA TRP A 262 7.83 -2.34 22.44
C TRP A 262 9.29 -2.56 22.09
N GLU A 263 10.22 -2.16 22.97
CA GLU A 263 11.65 -2.33 22.73
C GLU A 263 12.07 -3.79 22.78
N LYS A 264 11.49 -4.58 23.68
CA LYS A 264 11.82 -6.00 23.85
C LYS A 264 11.38 -6.85 22.66
N ASP A 265 10.20 -6.55 22.11
CA ASP A 265 9.59 -7.35 21.05
C ASP A 265 9.95 -6.86 19.64
N THR A 266 10.70 -5.75 19.54
CA THR A 266 11.26 -5.24 18.29
C THR A 266 12.75 -5.56 18.16
N GLU A 267 13.25 -5.59 16.92
CA GLU A 267 14.63 -5.89 16.58
C GLU A 267 15.38 -4.64 16.16
N GLU A 268 16.67 -4.59 16.46
CA GLU A 268 17.56 -3.49 16.06
C GLU A 268 17.71 -3.42 14.53
N THR A 269 17.82 -2.20 14.04
CA THR A 269 18.20 -1.90 12.65
C THR A 269 19.41 -0.98 12.65
N ASN A 270 20.20 -1.00 11.58
CA ASN A 270 21.26 -0.04 11.42
C ASN A 270 20.72 1.31 10.95
N LYS A 271 19.81 1.29 9.98
CA LYS A 271 19.18 2.49 9.43
C LYS A 271 17.85 2.18 8.78
N ILE A 272 16.93 3.14 8.88
CA ILE A 272 15.68 3.13 8.12
C ILE A 272 15.56 4.46 7.38
N THR A 273 15.20 4.42 6.11
CA THR A 273 15.03 5.61 5.28
C THR A 273 13.72 5.51 4.52
N LEU A 274 12.90 6.56 4.55
CA LEU A 274 11.66 6.64 3.78
C LEU A 274 11.95 7.09 2.35
N ILE A 275 11.44 6.35 1.37
CA ILE A 275 11.35 6.77 -0.02
C ILE A 275 9.88 6.84 -0.45
N HIS A 276 9.53 7.79 -1.29
CA HIS A 276 8.14 8.02 -1.67
C HIS A 276 8.00 8.68 -3.04
N ASN A 277 6.83 8.51 -3.67
CA ASN A 277 6.43 9.32 -4.81
C ASN A 277 5.92 10.70 -4.36
N GLY A 278 5.72 11.61 -5.30
CA GLY A 278 5.16 12.95 -5.00
C GLY A 278 3.75 12.88 -4.40
N THR A 279 3.39 13.86 -3.56
CA THR A 279 2.11 13.92 -2.82
C THR A 279 0.94 14.50 -3.60
N GLN A 280 1.22 15.29 -4.66
CA GLN A 280 0.19 16.02 -5.41
C GLN A 280 -0.78 15.10 -6.19
N ALA A 281 -2.05 15.50 -6.34
CA ALA A 281 -2.97 14.85 -7.28
C ALA A 281 -2.66 15.26 -8.73
N GLY A 282 -1.66 14.61 -9.30
CA GLY A 282 -1.12 14.84 -10.63
C GLY A 282 -0.13 13.75 -11.02
N ARG A 283 0.31 13.73 -12.28
CA ARG A 283 1.33 12.77 -12.75
C ARG A 283 2.60 12.87 -11.91
N LYS A 284 3.14 11.75 -11.52
CA LYS A 284 4.33 11.63 -10.66
C LYS A 284 5.57 11.30 -11.47
N ALA A 285 6.72 11.80 -11.05
CA ALA A 285 8.00 11.22 -11.44
C ALA A 285 8.13 9.84 -10.77
N PRO A 286 8.77 8.86 -11.40
CA PRO A 286 8.86 7.49 -10.90
C PRO A 286 9.91 7.36 -9.77
N GLN A 287 9.75 8.14 -8.68
CA GLN A 287 10.79 8.31 -7.64
C GLN A 287 11.08 7.01 -6.88
N VAL A 288 10.03 6.23 -6.53
CA VAL A 288 10.24 4.94 -5.86
C VAL A 288 10.98 3.95 -6.78
N LEU A 289 10.57 3.84 -8.05
CA LEU A 289 11.25 2.98 -9.02
C LEU A 289 12.72 3.43 -9.23
N GLN A 290 12.95 4.74 -9.32
CA GLN A 290 14.28 5.33 -9.47
C GLN A 290 15.17 5.02 -8.25
N ALA A 291 14.61 5.04 -7.03
CA ALA A 291 15.33 4.64 -5.83
C ALA A 291 15.66 3.14 -5.82
N ILE A 292 14.71 2.28 -6.22
CA ILE A 292 14.95 0.82 -6.35
C ILE A 292 16.06 0.57 -7.37
N GLN A 293 16.05 1.24 -8.52
CA GLN A 293 17.11 1.15 -9.53
C GLN A 293 18.47 1.54 -8.94
N TYR A 294 18.55 2.70 -8.29
CA TYR A 294 19.78 3.20 -7.66
C TYR A 294 20.33 2.24 -6.60
N LEU A 295 19.48 1.76 -5.68
CA LEU A 295 19.89 0.83 -4.63
C LEU A 295 20.39 -0.52 -5.21
N SER A 296 19.95 -0.87 -6.41
CA SER A 296 20.31 -2.12 -7.09
C SER A 296 21.54 -2.00 -7.98
N GLU A 297 22.10 -0.80 -8.23
CA GLU A 297 23.20 -0.57 -9.19
C GLU A 297 24.45 -1.46 -8.98
N ASN A 298 24.76 -1.80 -7.74
CA ASN A 298 25.91 -2.64 -7.39
C ASN A 298 25.52 -3.99 -6.80
N ALA A 299 24.22 -4.33 -6.83
CA ALA A 299 23.71 -5.57 -6.29
C ALA A 299 24.15 -6.78 -7.15
N LYS A 300 24.26 -7.93 -6.49
CA LYS A 300 24.48 -9.23 -7.14
C LYS A 300 23.18 -10.04 -7.21
N HIS A 301 22.27 -9.80 -6.31
CA HIS A 301 21.02 -10.53 -6.19
C HIS A 301 19.88 -9.60 -5.76
N VAL A 302 18.84 -9.50 -6.57
CA VAL A 302 17.64 -8.71 -6.31
C VAL A 302 16.42 -9.61 -6.40
N ILE A 303 15.58 -9.62 -5.35
CA ILE A 303 14.27 -10.27 -5.35
C ILE A 303 13.22 -9.18 -5.27
N ILE A 304 12.27 -9.18 -6.20
CA ILE A 304 11.10 -8.30 -6.18
C ILE A 304 9.86 -9.14 -5.91
N GLN A 305 9.21 -8.95 -4.79
CA GLN A 305 7.89 -9.50 -4.50
C GLN A 305 6.84 -8.44 -4.79
N THR A 306 5.83 -8.80 -5.58
CA THR A 306 4.72 -7.93 -5.96
C THR A 306 3.49 -8.77 -6.29
N PRO A 307 2.25 -8.32 -6.02
CA PRO A 307 1.06 -9.12 -6.32
C PRO A 307 0.87 -9.41 -7.81
N TYR A 308 1.38 -8.53 -8.68
CA TYR A 308 1.34 -8.60 -10.15
C TYR A 308 2.34 -7.62 -10.75
N VAL A 309 2.59 -7.74 -12.06
CA VAL A 309 3.49 -6.86 -12.83
C VAL A 309 2.72 -6.23 -13.99
N ILE A 310 2.66 -4.88 -14.03
CA ILE A 310 2.03 -4.10 -15.12
C ILE A 310 2.98 -2.97 -15.53
N CYS A 311 4.00 -3.29 -16.31
CA CYS A 311 5.06 -2.35 -16.67
C CYS A 311 4.87 -1.73 -18.08
N ASN A 312 5.28 -0.48 -18.24
CA ASN A 312 5.55 0.11 -19.54
C ASN A 312 7.00 -0.15 -19.97
N ASP A 313 7.40 0.35 -21.14
CA ASP A 313 8.72 0.08 -21.69
C ASP A 313 9.83 0.73 -20.82
N ASP A 314 9.65 1.95 -20.28
CA ASP A 314 10.61 2.60 -19.35
C ASP A 314 10.84 1.72 -18.09
N MET A 315 9.80 1.10 -17.55
CA MET A 315 9.91 0.21 -16.38
C MET A 315 10.61 -1.12 -16.74
N TYR A 316 10.36 -1.67 -17.95
CA TYR A 316 11.09 -2.85 -18.43
C TYR A 316 12.57 -2.56 -18.62
N GLU A 317 12.95 -1.36 -19.10
CA GLU A 317 14.35 -0.94 -19.20
C GLU A 317 15.04 -0.90 -17.83
N VAL A 318 14.35 -0.45 -16.77
CA VAL A 318 14.88 -0.51 -15.41
C VAL A 318 15.11 -1.96 -14.96
N LEU A 319 14.14 -2.85 -15.16
CA LEU A 319 14.28 -4.26 -14.80
C LEU A 319 15.42 -4.93 -15.57
N GLN A 320 15.53 -4.66 -16.86
CA GLN A 320 16.63 -5.16 -17.69
C GLN A 320 17.99 -4.64 -17.18
N GLY A 321 18.08 -3.34 -16.88
CA GLY A 321 19.32 -2.75 -16.35
C GLY A 321 19.76 -3.42 -15.04
N ILE A 322 18.82 -3.82 -14.17
CA ILE A 322 19.14 -4.59 -12.97
C ILE A 322 19.60 -6.02 -13.35
N ALA A 323 18.87 -6.69 -14.26
CA ALA A 323 19.18 -8.06 -14.66
C ALA A 323 20.48 -8.19 -15.44
N ASP A 324 20.98 -7.13 -16.08
CA ASP A 324 22.25 -7.12 -16.83
C ASP A 324 23.48 -7.34 -15.92
N HIS A 325 23.36 -7.08 -14.61
CA HIS A 325 24.48 -7.21 -13.66
C HIS A 325 24.15 -7.99 -12.39
N ALA A 326 22.86 -8.19 -12.07
CA ALA A 326 22.40 -8.92 -10.90
C ALA A 326 21.50 -10.09 -11.29
N LYS A 327 21.44 -11.13 -10.46
CA LYS A 327 20.37 -12.12 -10.55
C LYS A 327 19.06 -11.48 -10.12
N LEU A 328 18.16 -11.18 -11.05
CA LEU A 328 16.85 -10.62 -10.79
C LEU A 328 15.79 -11.71 -10.74
N GLN A 329 15.08 -11.81 -9.62
CA GLN A 329 13.97 -12.74 -9.41
C GLN A 329 12.70 -11.95 -9.08
N ILE A 330 11.58 -12.29 -9.72
CA ILE A 330 10.28 -11.66 -9.50
C ILE A 330 9.30 -12.71 -9.00
N VAL A 331 8.79 -12.54 -7.77
CA VAL A 331 7.77 -13.41 -7.17
C VAL A 331 6.42 -12.70 -7.27
N LEU A 332 5.45 -13.33 -7.93
CA LEU A 332 4.11 -12.81 -8.12
C LEU A 332 3.06 -13.92 -8.04
N ASN A 333 1.80 -13.55 -7.78
CA ASN A 333 0.75 -14.57 -7.75
C ASN A 333 0.56 -15.23 -9.11
N ALA A 334 0.49 -16.56 -9.13
CA ALA A 334 -0.02 -17.29 -10.28
C ALA A 334 -1.43 -16.78 -10.64
N VAL A 335 -1.76 -16.76 -11.94
CA VAL A 335 -3.05 -16.25 -12.45
C VAL A 335 -4.24 -16.98 -11.82
N GLU A 336 -4.08 -18.23 -11.48
CA GLU A 336 -5.05 -19.09 -10.81
C GLU A 336 -5.40 -18.61 -9.39
N LYS A 337 -4.44 -18.00 -8.70
CA LYS A 337 -4.53 -17.56 -7.30
C LYS A 337 -4.71 -16.04 -7.17
N GLY A 338 -4.27 -15.25 -8.14
CA GLY A 338 -4.33 -13.79 -8.05
C GLY A 338 -5.73 -13.24 -7.79
N SER A 339 -5.83 -12.28 -6.88
CA SER A 339 -7.07 -11.60 -6.50
C SER A 339 -7.43 -10.43 -7.43
N ASN A 340 -6.45 -9.89 -8.17
CA ASN A 340 -6.65 -8.79 -9.12
C ASN A 340 -6.75 -9.33 -10.56
N PRO A 341 -7.96 -9.41 -11.16
CA PRO A 341 -8.12 -9.95 -12.51
C PRO A 341 -7.45 -9.07 -13.59
N TRP A 342 -7.34 -7.77 -13.40
CA TRP A 342 -6.68 -6.84 -14.32
C TRP A 342 -5.17 -7.10 -14.37
N GLY A 343 -4.54 -7.20 -13.19
CA GLY A 343 -3.11 -7.51 -13.08
C GLY A 343 -2.78 -8.91 -13.63
N CYS A 344 -3.57 -9.93 -13.28
CA CYS A 344 -3.41 -11.28 -13.81
C CYS A 344 -3.51 -11.30 -15.35
N THR A 345 -4.43 -10.54 -15.91
CA THR A 345 -4.66 -10.53 -17.37
C THR A 345 -3.57 -9.76 -18.10
N ASP A 346 -3.10 -8.64 -17.55
CA ASP A 346 -1.96 -7.92 -18.13
C ASP A 346 -0.69 -8.76 -18.10
N TYR A 347 -0.43 -9.43 -16.98
CA TYR A 347 0.68 -10.39 -16.87
C TYR A 347 0.64 -11.43 -17.99
N LEU A 348 -0.51 -12.06 -18.26
CA LEU A 348 -0.67 -13.01 -19.37
C LEU A 348 -0.36 -12.40 -20.75
N ASN A 349 -0.69 -11.11 -20.94
CA ASN A 349 -0.36 -10.40 -22.19
C ASN A 349 1.11 -10.03 -22.30
N GLN A 350 1.80 -9.78 -21.19
CA GLN A 350 3.15 -9.20 -21.15
C GLN A 350 4.23 -10.18 -20.67
N LYS A 351 3.90 -11.41 -20.27
CA LYS A 351 4.83 -12.43 -19.74
C LYS A 351 6.13 -12.51 -20.54
N LYS A 352 6.01 -12.56 -21.88
CA LYS A 352 7.20 -12.60 -22.75
C LYS A 352 8.07 -11.35 -22.69
N LYS A 353 7.49 -10.16 -22.42
CA LYS A 353 8.28 -8.93 -22.27
C LYS A 353 9.00 -8.94 -20.93
N ILE A 354 8.34 -9.43 -19.88
CA ILE A 354 8.94 -9.55 -18.53
C ILE A 354 10.15 -10.48 -18.61
N LEU A 355 10.01 -11.66 -19.19
CA LEU A 355 11.13 -12.61 -19.36
C LEU A 355 12.29 -12.04 -20.21
N LYS A 356 11.99 -11.22 -21.22
CA LYS A 356 13.02 -10.55 -22.04
C LYS A 356 13.88 -9.55 -21.26
N THR A 357 13.45 -9.08 -20.09
CA THR A 357 14.29 -8.26 -19.22
C THR A 357 15.45 -9.02 -18.59
N GLY A 358 15.47 -10.35 -18.68
CA GLY A 358 16.45 -11.19 -18.00
C GLY A 358 16.03 -11.66 -16.61
N ALA A 359 14.85 -11.26 -16.13
CA ALA A 359 14.35 -11.69 -14.83
C ALA A 359 13.84 -13.14 -14.86
N ASP A 360 14.13 -13.91 -13.81
CA ASP A 360 13.47 -15.17 -13.52
C ASP A 360 12.15 -14.88 -12.78
N VAL A 361 11.05 -15.51 -13.20
CA VAL A 361 9.72 -15.26 -12.67
C VAL A 361 9.21 -16.47 -11.91
N TYR A 362 8.69 -16.23 -10.70
CA TYR A 362 8.09 -17.25 -9.85
C TYR A 362 6.57 -17.01 -9.77
N GLU A 363 5.78 -17.84 -10.44
CA GLU A 363 4.32 -17.85 -10.39
C GLU A 363 3.86 -18.59 -9.13
N LEU A 364 3.59 -17.85 -8.05
CA LEU A 364 3.29 -18.36 -6.73
C LEU A 364 1.89 -18.98 -6.65
N MET A 365 1.82 -20.24 -6.21
CA MET A 365 0.61 -21.02 -6.02
C MET A 365 0.27 -21.17 -4.51
N ASN A 366 0.35 -20.10 -3.74
CA ASN A 366 0.05 -20.09 -2.32
C ASN A 366 -1.43 -20.36 -2.01
N ASP A 367 -1.79 -20.64 -0.78
CA ASP A 367 -3.19 -20.90 -0.37
C ASP A 367 -4.06 -19.66 -0.53
N TYR A 368 -3.55 -18.52 -0.12
CA TYR A 368 -4.18 -17.20 -0.31
C TYR A 368 -3.34 -16.33 -1.27
N PRO A 369 -3.97 -15.38 -1.97
CA PRO A 369 -3.22 -14.39 -2.74
C PRO A 369 -2.28 -13.60 -1.84
N VAL A 370 -1.05 -13.40 -2.28
CA VAL A 370 -0.06 -12.56 -1.60
C VAL A 370 -0.11 -11.16 -2.19
N HIS A 371 -0.27 -10.16 -1.35
CA HIS A 371 -0.38 -8.75 -1.76
C HIS A 371 0.86 -7.92 -1.35
N THR A 372 1.85 -8.54 -0.75
CA THR A 372 3.10 -7.92 -0.29
C THR A 372 3.87 -7.24 -1.43
N LYS A 373 4.49 -6.11 -1.11
CA LYS A 373 5.42 -5.39 -1.97
C LYS A 373 6.74 -5.26 -1.23
N ALA A 374 7.74 -5.99 -1.71
CA ALA A 374 9.07 -5.96 -1.14
C ALA A 374 10.15 -6.06 -2.22
N VAL A 375 11.29 -5.42 -1.99
CA VAL A 375 12.50 -5.60 -2.78
C VAL A 375 13.63 -5.94 -1.82
N LEU A 376 14.27 -7.10 -2.03
CA LEU A 376 15.43 -7.53 -1.27
C LEU A 376 16.68 -7.35 -2.11
N ILE A 377 17.63 -6.60 -1.59
CA ILE A 377 18.86 -6.26 -2.28
C ILE A 377 20.03 -6.88 -1.52
N ASP A 378 20.69 -7.83 -2.15
CA ASP A 378 21.69 -8.68 -1.53
C ASP A 378 21.22 -9.25 -0.17
N GLU A 379 22.08 -9.42 0.79
CA GLU A 379 21.74 -9.97 2.13
C GLU A 379 21.60 -8.86 3.20
N ARG A 380 21.40 -7.60 2.78
CA ARG A 380 21.44 -6.46 3.71
C ARG A 380 20.22 -5.58 3.67
N LEU A 381 19.81 -5.10 2.50
CA LEU A 381 18.73 -4.14 2.38
C LEU A 381 17.40 -4.81 2.08
N SER A 382 16.35 -4.34 2.77
CA SER A 382 14.96 -4.69 2.49
C SER A 382 14.16 -3.41 2.23
N VAL A 383 13.43 -3.35 1.12
CA VAL A 383 12.56 -2.23 0.77
C VAL A 383 11.13 -2.73 0.85
N VAL A 384 10.34 -2.22 1.81
CA VAL A 384 8.98 -2.73 2.11
C VAL A 384 7.99 -1.58 2.18
N GLY A 385 6.79 -1.73 1.62
CA GLY A 385 5.75 -0.70 1.72
C GLY A 385 4.57 -0.91 0.79
N SER A 386 4.07 0.18 0.18
CA SER A 386 2.83 0.19 -0.60
C SER A 386 3.00 0.03 -2.12
N TYR A 387 4.22 0.24 -2.66
CA TYR A 387 4.49 0.35 -4.09
C TYR A 387 4.37 -1.00 -4.82
N ASN A 388 3.36 -1.12 -5.69
CA ASN A 388 3.27 -2.21 -6.65
C ASN A 388 4.18 -1.98 -7.85
N LEU A 389 4.64 -3.05 -8.49
CA LEU A 389 5.35 -2.95 -9.77
C LEU A 389 4.34 -2.76 -10.93
N ASP A 390 3.64 -1.62 -10.90
CA ASP A 390 2.64 -1.25 -11.90
C ASP A 390 2.72 0.24 -12.30
N MET A 391 2.06 0.58 -13.41
CA MET A 391 2.09 1.94 -13.94
C MET A 391 1.34 2.94 -13.05
N ARG A 392 0.30 2.50 -12.34
CA ARG A 392 -0.42 3.39 -11.41
C ARG A 392 0.47 3.78 -10.24
N SER A 393 1.06 2.80 -9.56
CA SER A 393 1.97 3.04 -8.44
C SER A 393 3.19 3.86 -8.87
N THR A 394 3.64 3.68 -10.12
CA THR A 394 4.82 4.39 -10.62
C THR A 394 4.53 5.85 -10.99
N TYR A 395 3.37 6.15 -11.61
CA TYR A 395 3.15 7.45 -12.25
C TYR A 395 1.90 8.22 -11.77
N LEU A 396 0.97 7.58 -11.07
CA LEU A 396 -0.33 8.17 -10.73
C LEU A 396 -0.58 8.26 -9.23
N ASP A 397 -0.25 7.22 -8.47
CA ASP A 397 -0.63 7.11 -7.07
C ASP A 397 0.49 7.62 -6.14
N THR A 398 0.14 8.07 -4.94
CA THR A 398 1.13 8.23 -3.88
C THR A 398 1.59 6.86 -3.43
N GLU A 399 2.86 6.72 -3.11
CA GLU A 399 3.47 5.47 -2.64
C GLU A 399 4.58 5.74 -1.65
N LEU A 400 4.74 4.86 -0.69
CA LEU A 400 5.73 4.90 0.38
C LEU A 400 6.43 3.55 0.50
N MET A 401 7.75 3.57 0.64
CA MET A 401 8.55 2.40 0.96
C MET A 401 9.58 2.73 2.03
N LEU A 402 9.82 1.81 2.94
CA LEU A 402 10.95 1.87 3.88
C LEU A 402 12.13 1.12 3.31
N VAL A 403 13.27 1.76 3.18
CA VAL A 403 14.56 1.12 2.93
C VAL A 403 15.18 0.82 4.28
N ILE A 404 15.32 -0.46 4.61
CA ILE A 404 15.72 -0.92 5.94
C ILE A 404 17.07 -1.64 5.84
N ASP A 405 18.09 -1.09 6.49
CA ASP A 405 19.39 -1.73 6.65
C ASP A 405 19.36 -2.64 7.89
N SER A 406 19.00 -3.88 7.66
CA SER A 406 18.99 -4.94 8.67
C SER A 406 19.19 -6.30 8.01
N LYS A 407 20.35 -6.91 8.25
CA LYS A 407 20.63 -8.27 7.76
C LYS A 407 19.63 -9.28 8.32
N LYS A 408 19.20 -9.11 9.58
CA LYS A 408 18.28 -10.02 10.25
C LYS A 408 16.91 -9.98 9.59
N LEU A 409 16.34 -8.78 9.36
CA LEU A 409 15.09 -8.64 8.62
C LEU A 409 15.20 -9.18 7.20
N ASN A 410 16.28 -8.84 6.49
CA ASN A 410 16.50 -9.33 5.13
C ASN A 410 16.51 -10.86 5.08
N GLN A 411 17.19 -11.52 6.02
CA GLN A 411 17.21 -12.98 6.13
C GLN A 411 15.82 -13.56 6.45
N GLN A 412 15.07 -12.92 7.35
CA GLN A 412 13.69 -13.33 7.68
C GLN A 412 12.80 -13.30 6.43
N ILE A 413 12.79 -12.17 5.70
CA ILE A 413 11.99 -12.02 4.49
C ILE A 413 12.47 -13.01 3.41
N ARG A 414 13.78 -13.19 3.22
CA ARG A 414 14.32 -14.18 2.27
C ARG A 414 13.88 -15.60 2.58
N SER A 415 13.74 -15.95 3.86
CA SER A 415 13.23 -17.27 4.26
C SER A 415 11.76 -17.44 3.80
N THR A 416 10.94 -16.41 3.93
CA THR A 416 9.55 -16.41 3.42
C THR A 416 9.53 -16.49 1.89
N GLU A 417 10.39 -15.72 1.20
CA GLU A 417 10.48 -15.76 -0.27
C GLU A 417 10.96 -17.14 -0.77
N ALA A 418 11.88 -17.79 -0.07
CA ALA A 418 12.32 -19.14 -0.41
C ALA A 418 11.17 -20.15 -0.32
N ASP A 419 10.33 -20.10 0.73
CA ASP A 419 9.14 -20.93 0.83
C ASP A 419 8.12 -20.64 -0.29
N TYR A 420 7.94 -19.37 -0.65
CA TYR A 420 7.11 -18.98 -1.78
C TYR A 420 7.66 -19.51 -3.12
N MET A 421 8.97 -19.44 -3.33
CA MET A 421 9.61 -19.99 -4.53
C MET A 421 9.44 -21.52 -4.62
N GLU A 422 9.51 -22.25 -3.49
CA GLU A 422 9.22 -23.69 -3.46
C GLU A 422 7.75 -24.01 -3.81
N LYS A 423 6.82 -23.09 -3.56
CA LYS A 423 5.39 -23.18 -3.94
C LYS A 423 5.10 -22.63 -5.33
N SER A 424 6.10 -22.19 -6.07
CA SER A 424 5.95 -21.52 -7.36
C SER A 424 6.31 -22.41 -8.53
N ARG A 425 5.79 -22.07 -9.71
CA ARG A 425 6.40 -22.44 -10.98
C ARG A 425 7.44 -21.37 -11.32
N GLU A 426 8.70 -21.78 -11.37
CA GLU A 426 9.80 -20.95 -11.83
C GLU A 426 9.81 -20.94 -13.37
N ILE A 427 10.00 -19.75 -13.94
CA ILE A 427 10.13 -19.53 -15.37
C ILE A 427 11.38 -18.70 -15.57
N LEU A 428 12.42 -19.35 -16.06
CA LEU A 428 13.69 -18.70 -16.33
C LEU A 428 13.57 -17.70 -17.51
N ALA A 429 14.46 -16.73 -17.57
CA ALA A 429 14.51 -15.74 -18.65
C ALA A 429 14.57 -16.38 -20.07
N ASN A 430 15.13 -17.59 -20.21
CA ASN A 430 15.15 -18.36 -21.46
C ASN A 430 13.81 -19.07 -21.77
N GLY A 431 12.81 -18.98 -20.88
CA GLY A 431 11.50 -19.61 -21.02
C GLY A 431 11.42 -21.05 -20.52
N GLN A 432 12.47 -21.61 -19.93
CA GLN A 432 12.42 -22.93 -19.28
C GLN A 432 11.57 -22.85 -18.02
N GLU A 433 10.65 -23.80 -17.85
CA GLU A 433 9.77 -23.88 -16.68
C GLU A 433 10.19 -25.04 -15.78
N THR A 434 10.14 -24.81 -14.45
CA THR A 434 10.42 -25.82 -13.42
C THR A 434 9.47 -25.62 -12.26
N ASP A 435 8.82 -26.68 -11.82
CA ASP A 435 7.94 -26.63 -10.65
C ASP A 435 8.76 -26.76 -9.36
N GLY A 436 8.50 -25.88 -8.39
CA GLY A 436 9.12 -25.93 -7.07
C GLY A 436 8.70 -27.18 -6.28
N ALA A 437 9.45 -27.52 -5.25
CA ALA A 437 9.27 -28.76 -4.49
C ALA A 437 7.89 -28.89 -3.81
N LYS A 438 7.26 -27.74 -3.50
CA LYS A 438 5.93 -27.65 -2.87
C LYS A 438 4.84 -27.15 -3.82
N TYR A 439 5.15 -27.01 -5.11
CA TYR A 439 4.19 -26.51 -6.10
C TYR A 439 3.00 -27.45 -6.23
N GLN A 440 1.80 -26.87 -6.22
CA GLN A 440 0.55 -27.60 -6.43
C GLN A 440 -0.20 -26.98 -7.62
N GLU A 441 -0.23 -27.69 -8.73
CA GLU A 441 -0.93 -27.23 -9.92
C GLU A 441 -2.41 -27.00 -9.65
N LYS A 442 -2.92 -25.85 -10.07
CA LYS A 442 -4.34 -25.54 -10.08
C LYS A 442 -4.75 -25.03 -11.44
N VAL A 443 -5.77 -25.66 -12.00
CA VAL A 443 -6.29 -25.32 -13.32
C VAL A 443 -7.39 -24.28 -13.18
N LEU A 444 -7.32 -23.23 -13.99
CA LEU A 444 -8.42 -22.27 -14.13
C LEU A 444 -9.68 -22.99 -14.62
N ASN A 445 -10.78 -22.80 -13.89
CA ASN A 445 -12.07 -23.27 -14.41
C ASN A 445 -12.40 -22.52 -15.71
N TRP A 446 -13.21 -23.17 -16.60
CA TRP A 446 -13.51 -22.65 -17.92
C TRP A 446 -14.15 -21.24 -17.91
N LYS A 447 -14.95 -20.90 -16.86
CA LYS A 447 -15.58 -19.58 -16.73
C LYS A 447 -14.54 -18.50 -16.45
N LYS A 448 -13.59 -18.75 -15.51
CA LYS A 448 -12.51 -17.82 -15.18
C LYS A 448 -11.56 -17.66 -16.37
N LYS A 449 -11.28 -18.76 -17.09
CA LYS A 449 -10.47 -18.74 -18.31
C LYS A 449 -11.12 -17.88 -19.40
N PHE A 450 -12.40 -18.09 -19.69
CA PHE A 450 -13.15 -17.29 -20.67
C PHE A 450 -13.17 -15.80 -20.26
N TYR A 451 -13.42 -15.50 -18.98
CA TYR A 451 -13.39 -14.14 -18.45
C TYR A 451 -12.04 -13.47 -18.70
N TYR A 452 -10.92 -14.17 -18.42
CA TYR A 452 -9.59 -13.64 -18.70
C TYR A 452 -9.30 -13.49 -20.18
N ASP A 453 -9.76 -14.38 -21.04
CA ASP A 453 -9.58 -14.27 -22.49
C ASP A 453 -10.30 -13.03 -23.04
N VAL A 454 -11.46 -12.68 -22.52
CA VAL A 454 -12.16 -11.41 -22.84
C VAL A 454 -11.38 -10.21 -22.32
N LEU A 455 -10.96 -10.25 -21.04
CA LEU A 455 -10.20 -9.15 -20.44
C LEU A 455 -8.87 -8.89 -21.15
N LYS A 456 -8.15 -9.89 -21.64
CA LYS A 456 -6.91 -9.74 -22.44
C LYS A 456 -7.05 -8.77 -23.60
N ILE A 457 -8.23 -8.72 -24.21
CA ILE A 457 -8.52 -7.81 -25.31
C ILE A 457 -8.90 -6.43 -24.77
N MET A 458 -9.76 -6.40 -23.75
CA MET A 458 -10.33 -5.16 -23.21
C MET A 458 -9.31 -4.26 -22.52
N ILE A 459 -8.30 -4.83 -21.86
CA ILE A 459 -7.33 -4.04 -21.08
C ILE A 459 -6.29 -3.33 -21.97
N ARG A 460 -6.02 -3.84 -23.19
CA ARG A 460 -4.96 -3.29 -24.05
C ARG A 460 -5.02 -1.77 -24.23
N PRO A 461 -6.18 -1.17 -24.57
CA PRO A 461 -6.28 0.28 -24.79
C PRO A 461 -6.29 1.12 -23.52
N ILE A 462 -6.48 0.51 -22.35
CA ILE A 462 -6.58 1.21 -21.05
C ILE A 462 -5.50 0.77 -20.05
N ARG A 463 -4.50 0.05 -20.52
CA ARG A 463 -3.41 -0.53 -19.74
C ARG A 463 -2.68 0.48 -18.86
N GLN A 464 -2.57 1.71 -19.34
CA GLN A 464 -1.96 2.83 -18.62
C GLN A 464 -2.75 3.29 -17.39
N LEU A 465 -3.94 2.75 -17.17
CA LEU A 465 -4.76 3.00 -15.98
C LEU A 465 -4.59 1.94 -14.88
N LEU A 466 -3.82 0.89 -15.17
CA LEU A 466 -3.60 -0.26 -14.32
C LEU A 466 -2.29 -0.16 -13.53
#